data_747eb5c87ee801f9118b201886af5abb
#
_entry.id   747eb5c87ee801f9118b201886af5abb
#
_cell.length_a   1.000
_cell.length_b   1.000
_cell.length_c   1.000
_cell.angle_alpha   90.00
_cell.angle_beta   90.00
_cell.angle_gamma   90.00
#
_symmetry.space_group_name_H-M   'P 1'
#
loop_
_entity.id
_entity.type
_entity.pdbx_description
1 polymer ?
#
loop_
_entity_poly.entity_id
_entity_poly.type
_entity_poly.pdbx_seq_one_letter_code
_entity_poly.pdbx_strand_id
1 'polypeptide(L)'
;MACKSGRYACRRLGIRRVGGLIMIITGMDHFQSVCKKKLVEWYQKNRPETPIDLSNVFVVWSCKTLQNYKCLASTTVSGDGIYAEYTYNGDKQEMYEDVYGKITNTCHTEE
;
A
#
# COMPACT_ATOMS: atom_id res chain seq x y z
N MET A 1 1.59 -6.52 -17.51
CA MET A 1 1.54 -6.77 -16.93
C MET A 1 1.34 -7.38 -16.57
N ALA A 2 1.53 -7.61 -16.48
CA ALA A 2 1.49 -8.18 -15.92
C ALA A 2 1.35 -8.44 -15.42
N CYS A 3 1.61 -8.54 -15.20
CA CYS A 3 1.52 -8.80 -14.57
C CYS A 3 1.09 -8.82 -14.27
N LYS A 4 1.09 -8.56 -14.39
CA LYS A 4 0.68 -8.69 -13.77
C LYS A 4 0.30 -9.44 -13.48
N SER A 5 0.53 -10.04 -13.67
CA SER A 5 0.31 -10.84 -13.18
C SER A 5 0.91 -11.31 -12.65
N GLY A 6 1.59 -11.28 -13.12
CA GLY A 6 2.48 -11.96 -12.59
C GLY A 6 2.62 -11.77 -11.37
N ARG A 7 2.74 -10.84 -11.12
CA ARG A 7 2.88 -10.66 -9.94
C ARG A 7 2.06 -11.50 -9.30
N TYR A 8 1.26 -12.01 -9.82
CA TYR A 8 0.42 -12.76 -9.18
C TYR A 8 0.90 -14.02 -9.00
N ALA A 9 1.59 -14.42 -9.76
CA ALA A 9 2.02 -15.69 -9.70
C ALA A 9 2.84 -15.83 -8.62
N CYS A 10 3.59 -15.14 -8.48
CA CYS A 10 4.46 -15.31 -7.54
C CYS A 10 3.88 -15.36 -6.41
N ARG A 11 2.97 -14.92 -6.43
CA ARG A 11 2.53 -14.90 -5.35
C ARG A 11 2.04 -16.10 -5.08
N ARG A 12 1.82 -16.76 -5.79
CA ARG A 12 1.26 -17.82 -5.60
C ARG A 12 2.01 -18.63 -4.97
N LEU A 13 2.98 -18.39 -5.04
CA LEU A 13 3.78 -19.12 -4.45
C LEU A 13 3.50 -18.75 -3.21
N GLY A 14 2.82 -17.92 -3.14
CA GLY A 14 2.68 -17.41 -1.97
C GLY A 14 2.40 -18.30 -1.01
N ILE A 15 2.27 -19.03 -1.34
CA ILE A 15 2.07 -19.85 -0.65
C ILE A 15 2.75 -20.03 0.36
N ARG A 16 3.51 -19.53 0.46
CA ARG A 16 4.25 -19.69 1.36
C ARG A 16 3.86 -19.09 2.56
N ARG A 17 2.79 -19.02 3.01
CA ARG A 17 2.43 -18.59 4.22
C ARG A 17 2.81 -19.55 5.20
N VAL A 18 3.94 -19.77 5.42
CA VAL A 18 4.42 -20.67 6.30
C VAL A 18 4.10 -20.31 7.69
N GLY A 19 3.87 -21.23 8.51
CA GLY A 19 3.64 -20.89 9.91
C GLY A 19 2.39 -20.13 10.19
N GLY A 20 1.49 -20.14 9.28
CA GLY A 20 0.26 -19.43 9.55
C GLY A 20 0.41 -17.94 9.50
N LEU A 21 1.37 -17.43 8.77
CA LEU A 21 1.52 -16.01 8.68
C LEU A 21 0.43 -15.43 7.81
N ILE A 22 -0.68 -15.09 8.40
CA ILE A 22 -1.79 -14.45 7.70
C ILE A 22 -2.02 -13.12 8.37
N MET A 23 -2.72 -12.25 7.70
CA MET A 23 -3.02 -10.93 8.23
C MET A 23 -4.49 -10.87 8.58
N ILE A 24 -4.80 -10.50 9.81
CA ILE A 24 -6.17 -10.38 10.25
C ILE A 24 -6.48 -8.91 10.44
N ILE A 25 -7.49 -8.44 9.70
CA ILE A 25 -7.90 -7.04 9.76
C ILE A 25 -9.26 -7.00 10.46
N THR A 26 -9.35 -6.19 11.51
CA THR A 26 -10.54 -6.14 12.34
C THR A 26 -11.48 -4.99 11.99
N GLY A 27 -11.12 -4.14 11.09
CA GLY A 27 -11.97 -3.02 10.67
C GLY A 27 -11.19 -2.00 9.88
N MET A 28 -11.88 -0.96 9.40
CA MET A 28 -11.24 0.05 8.56
C MET A 28 -10.15 0.81 9.31
N ASP A 29 -10.39 1.18 10.58
CA ASP A 29 -9.37 1.91 11.33
C ASP A 29 -8.12 1.06 11.48
N HIS A 30 -8.29 -0.22 11.74
CA HIS A 30 -7.15 -1.12 11.86
C HIS A 30 -6.44 -1.25 10.52
N PHE A 31 -7.20 -1.38 9.43
CA PHE A 31 -6.61 -1.51 8.11
C PHE A 31 -5.79 -0.28 7.74
N GLN A 32 -6.33 0.92 7.99
CA GLN A 32 -5.60 2.13 7.67
C GLN A 32 -4.31 2.24 8.50
N SER A 33 -4.39 1.82 9.76
CA SER A 33 -3.21 1.85 10.61
C SER A 33 -2.14 0.90 10.08
N VAL A 34 -2.54 -0.29 9.64
CA VAL A 34 -1.60 -1.25 9.09
C VAL A 34 -0.98 -0.70 7.80
N CYS A 35 -1.79 -0.07 6.94
CA CYS A 35 -1.28 0.49 5.69
C CYS A 35 -0.23 1.57 5.96
N LYS A 36 -0.49 2.45 6.95
CA LYS A 36 0.45 3.50 7.26
C LYS A 36 1.78 2.92 7.75
N LYS A 37 1.70 1.88 8.60
CA LYS A 37 2.91 1.26 9.11
C LYS A 37 3.69 0.60 7.98
N LYS A 38 3.00 -0.01 7.03
CA LYS A 38 3.66 -0.65 5.91
C LYS A 38 4.38 0.37 5.03
N LEU A 39 3.81 1.55 4.85
CA LEU A 39 4.45 2.56 4.04
C LEU A 39 5.70 3.10 4.74
N VAL A 40 5.65 3.25 6.07
CA VAL A 40 6.83 3.64 6.82
C VAL A 40 7.92 2.58 6.66
N GLU A 41 7.55 1.30 6.74
CA GLU A 41 8.52 0.21 6.58
C GLU A 41 9.12 0.24 5.18
N TRP A 42 8.31 0.55 4.16
CA TRP A 42 8.79 0.63 2.79
C TRP A 42 9.86 1.71 2.67
N TYR A 43 9.63 2.87 3.31
CA TYR A 43 10.59 3.95 3.28
C TYR A 43 11.88 3.55 4.00
N GLN A 44 11.77 2.85 5.12
CA GLN A 44 12.96 2.43 5.85
C GLN A 44 13.83 1.51 5.00
N LYS A 45 13.18 0.69 4.17
CA LYS A 45 13.92 -0.25 3.36
C LYS A 45 14.42 0.37 2.06
N ASN A 46 13.65 1.23 1.45
CA ASN A 46 13.95 1.74 0.11
C ASN A 46 14.41 3.18 0.04
N ARG A 47 14.17 3.95 1.10
CA ARG A 47 14.58 5.35 1.15
C ARG A 47 15.18 5.66 2.51
N PRO A 48 16.26 4.97 2.89
CA PRO A 48 16.83 5.17 4.23
C PRO A 48 17.35 6.59 4.46
N GLU A 49 17.62 7.32 3.39
CA GLU A 49 18.09 8.70 3.52
C GLU A 49 16.94 9.66 3.81
N THR A 50 15.70 9.18 3.77
CA THR A 50 14.54 10.03 4.02
C THR A 50 13.70 9.36 5.09
N PRO A 51 14.10 9.47 6.35
CA PRO A 51 13.36 8.82 7.42
C PRO A 51 12.01 9.51 7.64
N ILE A 52 10.96 8.70 7.76
CA ILE A 52 9.64 9.22 8.04
C ILE A 52 9.04 8.43 9.18
N ASP A 53 7.97 8.95 9.78
CA ASP A 53 7.24 8.22 10.79
C ASP A 53 5.75 8.28 10.44
N LEU A 54 4.92 7.76 11.31
CA LEU A 54 3.49 7.66 11.02
C LEU A 54 2.84 9.02 10.78
N SER A 55 3.38 10.07 11.38
CA SER A 55 2.79 11.39 11.20
C SER A 55 3.01 11.94 9.79
N ASN A 56 3.94 11.36 9.03
CA ASN A 56 4.20 11.80 7.67
C ASN A 56 3.32 11.08 6.65
N VAL A 57 2.56 10.06 7.06
CA VAL A 57 1.76 9.28 6.14
C VAL A 57 0.31 9.66 6.28
N PHE A 58 -0.39 9.80 5.17
CA PHE A 58 -1.82 10.08 5.21
C PHE A 58 -2.55 9.20 4.22
N VAL A 59 -3.83 8.94 4.52
CA VAL A 59 -4.67 8.14 3.66
C VAL A 59 -5.36 9.06 2.68
N VAL A 60 -5.19 8.80 1.39
CA VAL A 60 -5.83 9.58 0.36
C VAL A 60 -7.27 9.11 0.16
N TRP A 61 -7.48 7.82 0.23
CA TRP A 61 -8.79 7.25 -0.03
C TRP A 61 -8.81 5.81 0.46
N SER A 62 -9.94 5.37 0.94
CA SER A 62 -10.07 3.97 1.33
C SER A 62 -11.52 3.53 1.19
N CYS A 63 -11.73 2.23 1.02
CA CYS A 63 -13.06 1.70 1.00
C CYS A 63 -13.06 0.24 1.45
N LYS A 64 -14.24 -0.23 1.79
CA LYS A 64 -14.43 -1.61 2.20
C LYS A 64 -15.59 -2.16 1.41
N THR A 65 -15.43 -3.36 0.87
CA THR A 65 -16.52 -4.05 0.19
C THR A 65 -16.52 -5.47 0.71
N LEU A 66 -17.58 -5.82 1.44
CA LEU A 66 -17.66 -7.11 2.10
C LEU A 66 -16.48 -7.25 3.03
N GLN A 67 -15.66 -8.27 2.89
CA GLN A 67 -14.51 -8.47 3.76
C GLN A 67 -13.21 -7.97 3.12
N ASN A 68 -13.32 -7.27 2.01
CA ASN A 68 -12.13 -6.76 1.30
C ASN A 68 -11.96 -5.27 1.54
N TYR A 69 -10.71 -4.81 1.61
CA TYR A 69 -10.41 -3.42 1.87
C TYR A 69 -9.42 -2.88 0.86
N LYS A 70 -9.50 -1.60 0.60
CA LYS A 70 -8.54 -0.95 -0.27
C LYS A 70 -8.19 0.41 0.30
N CYS A 71 -6.93 0.80 0.19
CA CYS A 71 -6.46 2.06 0.74
C CYS A 71 -5.36 2.64 -0.14
N LEU A 72 -5.45 3.92 -0.40
CA LEU A 72 -4.42 4.64 -1.11
C LEU A 72 -3.79 5.60 -0.11
N ALA A 73 -2.47 5.58 -0.01
CA ALA A 73 -1.76 6.39 0.96
C ALA A 73 -0.58 7.10 0.32
N SER A 74 -0.17 8.19 0.91
CA SER A 74 0.97 8.93 0.44
C SER A 74 1.64 9.58 1.63
N THR A 75 2.70 10.36 1.41
CA THR A 75 3.44 10.98 2.49
C THR A 75 3.56 12.47 2.26
N THR A 76 3.93 13.18 3.31
CA THR A 76 4.15 14.61 3.22
C THR A 76 5.55 14.95 2.73
N VAL A 77 6.36 13.96 2.33
CA VAL A 77 7.71 14.22 1.88
C VAL A 77 7.67 14.99 0.55
N SER A 78 8.25 16.17 0.55
CA SER A 78 8.22 17.03 -0.60
C SER A 78 9.09 16.50 -1.72
N GLY A 79 8.56 16.47 -2.93
CA GLY A 79 9.34 16.11 -4.10
C GLY A 79 9.55 14.62 -4.31
N ASP A 80 9.07 13.79 -3.38
CA ASP A 80 9.30 12.38 -3.49
C ASP A 80 8.28 11.70 -4.42
N GLY A 81 7.04 12.12 -4.35
CA GLY A 81 6.03 11.62 -5.28
C GLY A 81 5.66 10.16 -5.10
N ILE A 82 5.90 9.59 -3.93
CA ILE A 82 5.58 8.19 -3.69
C ILE A 82 4.10 8.06 -3.31
N TYR A 83 3.48 7.00 -3.78
CA TYR A 83 2.08 6.76 -3.63
C TYR A 83 1.90 5.26 -3.51
N ALA A 84 1.18 4.80 -2.55
CA ALA A 84 1.04 3.37 -2.30
C ALA A 84 -0.42 2.96 -2.31
N GLU A 85 -0.67 1.79 -2.89
CA GLU A 85 -2.00 1.23 -2.95
C GLU A 85 -1.96 -0.09 -2.22
N TYR A 86 -2.83 -0.25 -1.22
CA TYR A 86 -2.90 -1.47 -0.43
C TYR A 86 -4.23 -2.16 -0.70
N THR A 87 -4.18 -3.45 -0.93
CA THR A 87 -5.36 -4.23 -1.23
C THR A 87 -5.39 -5.44 -0.30
N TYR A 88 -6.48 -5.58 0.45
CA TYR A 88 -6.61 -6.69 1.38
C TYR A 88 -7.73 -7.61 0.92
N ASN A 89 -7.40 -8.90 0.77
CA ASN A 89 -8.38 -9.92 0.41
C ASN A 89 -8.76 -10.62 1.70
N GLY A 90 -9.96 -10.38 2.19
CA GLY A 90 -10.39 -10.94 3.46
C GLY A 90 -10.64 -12.43 3.43
N ASP A 91 -10.95 -12.99 2.27
CA ASP A 91 -11.17 -14.44 2.17
C ASP A 91 -9.86 -15.16 2.37
N LYS A 92 -8.76 -14.63 1.86
CA LYS A 92 -7.46 -15.27 2.01
C LYS A 92 -6.64 -14.65 3.11
N GLN A 93 -7.10 -13.56 3.71
CA GLN A 93 -6.39 -12.85 4.78
C GLN A 93 -4.99 -12.47 4.31
N GLU A 94 -4.92 -11.90 3.11
CA GLU A 94 -3.67 -11.47 2.49
C GLU A 94 -3.74 -10.02 2.10
N MET A 95 -2.64 -9.30 2.24
CA MET A 95 -2.58 -7.91 1.84
C MET A 95 -1.47 -7.72 0.83
N TYR A 96 -1.77 -6.93 -0.19
CA TYR A 96 -0.82 -6.62 -1.26
C TYR A 96 -0.46 -5.15 -1.17
N GLU A 97 0.80 -4.84 -1.45
CA GLU A 97 1.29 -3.48 -1.42
C GLU A 97 1.88 -3.13 -2.78
N ASP A 98 1.35 -2.10 -3.42
CA ASP A 98 1.85 -1.65 -4.72
C ASP A 98 2.31 -0.21 -4.53
N VAL A 99 3.58 0.06 -4.78
CA VAL A 99 4.15 1.39 -4.57
C VAL A 99 4.49 2.01 -5.91
N TYR A 100 4.05 3.26 -6.11
CA TYR A 100 4.23 3.96 -7.38
C TYR A 100 4.97 5.27 -7.16
N GLY A 101 5.68 5.72 -8.17
CA GLY A 101 6.33 7.02 -8.15
C GLY A 101 5.68 7.95 -9.16
N LYS A 102 5.62 9.23 -8.83
CA LYS A 102 5.03 10.22 -9.71
C LYS A 102 5.96 10.42 -10.91
N ILE A 103 5.39 10.41 -12.10
CA ILE A 103 6.17 10.63 -13.31
C ILE A 103 6.10 12.09 -13.74
N THR A 104 4.94 12.70 -13.61
CA THR A 104 4.80 14.08 -14.07
C THR A 104 3.70 14.78 -13.28
N ASN A 105 3.77 16.08 -13.25
CA ASN A 105 2.76 16.90 -12.62
C ASN A 105 2.54 18.12 -13.51
N THR A 106 1.39 18.20 -14.16
CA THR A 106 1.11 19.26 -15.11
C THR A 106 -0.18 19.96 -14.73
N CYS A 107 -0.15 21.26 -14.70
CA CYS A 107 -1.34 22.05 -14.44
C CYS A 107 -2.01 22.39 -15.75
N HIS A 108 -3.27 22.01 -15.90
CA HIS A 108 -4.03 22.32 -17.09
C HIS A 108 -5.06 23.40 -16.74
N THR A 109 -5.18 24.39 -17.59
CA THR A 109 -6.18 25.43 -17.40
C THR A 109 -6.96 25.56 -18.69
N GLU A 110 -8.18 26.09 -18.56
CA GLU A 110 -8.99 26.29 -19.75
C GLU A 110 -8.96 27.70 -20.17
N GLU A 111 -9.00 27.93 -21.47
CA GLU A 111 -8.95 29.29 -21.98
C GLU A 111 -10.29 29.85 -22.18
#